data_4e4030bace683cb24d7f41ec910d560c
#
_entry.id   4e4030bace683cb24d7f41ec910d560c
#
_cell.length_a   1.000
_cell.length_b   1.000
_cell.length_c   1.000
_cell.angle_alpha   90.00
_cell.angle_beta   90.00
_cell.angle_gamma   90.00
#
_symmetry.space_group_name_H-M   'P 1'
#
loop_
_entity.id
_entity.type
_entity.pdbx_description
1 polymer ?
#
loop_
_entity_poly.entity_id
_entity_poly.type
_entity_poly.pdbx_seq_one_letter_code
_entity_poly.pdbx_strand_id
1 'polypeptide(L)'
;MSRLFGTDGVRGVANVDLTSELALQIGRAAAMVLLKESKSAKPTVLIGKDTRASGDMLEAALTAGLCSVGCNVLSVGVVPTPAVAYLVDKYGCEAGVMISASHNPCEYNGIKIFQGNGYKLDDDLENEIEAIILDNAEEIPVLTGGNVGNRLYCKTAVSDYVKHLVSTTDVRFDGLSIALDCANGSASVCAKEIFTSLGAKCLMLSDTPDGTNINDKCGSTHPEELMRFVKDASLDMGLAFDGDADRMLAV
;
A
#
# COMPACT_ATOMS: atom_id res chain seq x y z
N MET A 1 16.87 -12.20 -15.65
CA MET A 1 15.48 -11.77 -15.74
C MET A 1 14.82 -12.16 -14.45
N SER A 2 14.16 -11.23 -13.78
CA SER A 2 13.31 -11.49 -12.61
C SER A 2 12.21 -12.51 -12.99
N ARG A 3 11.94 -13.47 -12.12
CA ARG A 3 11.02 -14.59 -12.38
C ARG A 3 9.69 -14.42 -11.65
N LEU A 4 9.69 -13.63 -10.56
CA LEU A 4 8.55 -13.40 -9.68
C LEU A 4 8.27 -11.91 -9.51
N PHE A 5 9.31 -11.12 -9.19
CA PHE A 5 9.20 -9.68 -9.05
C PHE A 5 9.26 -8.99 -10.42
N GLY A 6 8.26 -8.17 -10.74
CA GLY A 6 8.31 -7.24 -11.87
C GLY A 6 8.79 -5.86 -11.43
N THR A 7 8.68 -4.87 -12.31
CA THR A 7 9.04 -3.46 -12.00
C THR A 7 8.32 -2.92 -10.76
N ASP A 8 7.11 -3.41 -10.51
CA ASP A 8 6.21 -2.95 -9.43
C ASP A 8 5.90 -4.06 -8.41
N GLY A 9 6.83 -4.91 -8.11
CA GLY A 9 6.66 -6.03 -7.19
C GLY A 9 6.02 -7.27 -7.83
N VAL A 10 5.49 -8.17 -7.02
CA VAL A 10 4.78 -9.37 -7.48
C VAL A 10 3.33 -9.02 -7.74
N ARG A 11 2.81 -9.27 -8.95
CA ARG A 11 1.42 -8.99 -9.33
C ARG A 11 0.77 -10.18 -10.01
N GLY A 12 -0.53 -10.35 -9.84
CA GLY A 12 -1.31 -11.38 -10.50
C GLY A 12 -2.78 -11.33 -10.12
N VAL A 13 -3.57 -12.23 -10.70
CA VAL A 13 -4.96 -12.46 -10.29
C VAL A 13 -4.91 -13.06 -8.89
N ALA A 14 -5.57 -12.40 -7.93
CA ALA A 14 -5.58 -12.82 -6.54
C ALA A 14 -6.20 -14.21 -6.39
N ASN A 15 -5.57 -15.04 -5.58
CA ASN A 15 -5.94 -16.44 -5.34
C ASN A 15 -5.86 -17.38 -6.57
N VAL A 16 -5.25 -16.90 -7.68
CA VAL A 16 -4.92 -17.70 -8.88
C VAL A 16 -3.41 -17.66 -9.10
N ASP A 17 -2.87 -16.50 -9.48
CA ASP A 17 -1.44 -16.28 -9.68
C ASP A 17 -0.77 -15.86 -8.35
N LEU A 18 -1.39 -14.93 -7.63
CA LEU A 18 -0.95 -14.44 -6.33
C LEU A 18 -1.80 -15.11 -5.24
N THR A 19 -1.40 -16.32 -4.86
CA THR A 19 -2.09 -17.13 -3.85
C THR A 19 -1.69 -16.78 -2.42
N SER A 20 -2.45 -17.26 -1.44
CA SER A 20 -2.09 -17.13 -0.02
C SER A 20 -0.79 -17.87 0.30
N GLU A 21 -0.53 -19.01 -0.33
CA GLU A 21 0.72 -19.78 -0.18
C GLU A 21 1.91 -18.99 -0.67
N LEU A 22 1.78 -18.35 -1.86
CA LEU A 22 2.84 -17.51 -2.40
C LEU A 22 3.09 -16.28 -1.51
N ALA A 23 2.03 -15.62 -1.03
CA ALA A 23 2.16 -14.49 -0.11
C ALA A 23 2.86 -14.89 1.21
N LEU A 24 2.55 -16.06 1.76
CA LEU A 24 3.22 -16.61 2.94
C LEU A 24 4.72 -16.87 2.65
N GLN A 25 5.04 -17.45 1.49
CA GLN A 25 6.43 -17.67 1.07
C GLN A 25 7.19 -16.35 0.87
N ILE A 26 6.57 -15.34 0.24
CA ILE A 26 7.15 -13.99 0.11
C ILE A 26 7.43 -13.41 1.49
N GLY A 27 6.49 -13.52 2.43
CA GLY A 27 6.68 -13.03 3.79
C GLY A 27 7.87 -13.70 4.50
N ARG A 28 8.02 -15.02 4.39
CA ARG A 28 9.16 -15.76 4.95
C ARG A 28 10.48 -15.35 4.33
N ALA A 29 10.56 -15.37 3.01
CA ALA A 29 11.78 -15.07 2.28
C ALA A 29 12.22 -13.61 2.49
N ALA A 30 11.28 -12.65 2.40
CA ALA A 30 11.55 -11.25 2.67
C ALA A 30 12.09 -11.04 4.09
N ALA A 31 11.48 -11.66 5.10
CA ALA A 31 11.97 -11.58 6.47
C ALA A 31 13.39 -12.14 6.60
N MET A 32 13.72 -13.26 5.97
CA MET A 32 15.06 -13.85 6.02
C MET A 32 16.12 -12.91 5.41
N VAL A 33 15.81 -12.30 4.26
CA VAL A 33 16.71 -11.33 3.61
C VAL A 33 16.89 -10.09 4.48
N LEU A 34 15.79 -9.51 5.00
CA LEU A 34 15.83 -8.33 5.86
C LEU A 34 16.54 -8.58 7.19
N LEU A 35 16.41 -9.79 7.78
CA LEU A 35 17.09 -10.16 9.02
C LEU A 35 18.60 -10.16 8.89
N LYS A 36 19.17 -10.44 7.71
CA LYS A 36 20.63 -10.44 7.49
C LYS A 36 21.26 -9.06 7.73
N GLU A 37 20.52 -8.00 7.43
CA GLU A 37 20.99 -6.61 7.54
C GLU A 37 20.50 -5.89 8.81
N SER A 38 19.49 -6.44 9.48
CA SER A 38 18.89 -5.81 10.65
C SER A 38 19.79 -5.88 11.88
N LYS A 39 19.87 -4.76 12.59
CA LYS A 39 20.51 -4.70 13.93
C LYS A 39 19.52 -5.02 15.06
N SER A 40 18.24 -5.14 14.75
CA SER A 40 17.20 -5.47 15.71
C SER A 40 17.09 -6.97 15.90
N ALA A 41 16.97 -7.41 17.15
CA ALA A 41 16.67 -8.81 17.46
C ALA A 41 15.28 -9.26 16.98
N LYS A 42 14.36 -8.31 16.80
CA LYS A 42 13.00 -8.52 16.27
C LYS A 42 12.63 -7.37 15.34
N PRO A 43 13.07 -7.41 14.07
CA PRO A 43 12.74 -6.38 13.11
C PRO A 43 11.23 -6.29 12.89
N THR A 44 10.76 -5.10 12.56
CA THR A 44 9.34 -4.82 12.33
C THR A 44 9.13 -4.47 10.87
N VAL A 45 8.18 -5.15 10.21
CA VAL A 45 7.74 -4.86 8.84
C VAL A 45 6.38 -4.20 8.89
N LEU A 46 6.27 -3.02 8.29
CA LEU A 46 5.00 -2.31 8.14
C LEU A 46 4.22 -2.89 6.97
N ILE A 47 2.91 -3.15 7.13
CA ILE A 47 2.03 -3.59 6.04
C ILE A 47 0.85 -2.65 5.90
N GLY A 48 0.73 -2.04 4.69
CA GLY A 48 -0.44 -1.31 4.23
C GLY A 48 -1.10 -2.01 3.04
N LYS A 49 -2.34 -1.66 2.74
CA LYS A 49 -3.09 -2.20 1.61
C LYS A 49 -4.04 -1.18 1.01
N ASP A 50 -4.50 -1.43 -0.21
CA ASP A 50 -5.63 -0.74 -0.79
C ASP A 50 -6.97 -1.37 -0.35
N THR A 51 -8.05 -1.01 -1.01
CA THR A 51 -9.42 -1.37 -0.61
C THR A 51 -9.91 -2.71 -1.18
N ARG A 52 -9.09 -3.46 -1.91
CA ARG A 52 -9.47 -4.75 -2.53
C ARG A 52 -9.84 -5.79 -1.48
N ALA A 53 -10.90 -6.55 -1.72
CA ALA A 53 -11.34 -7.62 -0.82
C ALA A 53 -10.24 -8.68 -0.59
N SER A 54 -9.42 -8.98 -1.63
CA SER A 54 -8.30 -9.92 -1.52
C SER A 54 -7.15 -9.43 -0.63
N GLY A 55 -7.14 -8.12 -0.27
CA GLY A 55 -6.11 -7.53 0.58
C GLY A 55 -6.03 -8.16 1.96
N ASP A 56 -7.17 -8.49 2.58
CA ASP A 56 -7.20 -9.13 3.91
C ASP A 56 -6.56 -10.52 3.91
N MET A 57 -6.86 -11.32 2.89
CA MET A 57 -6.29 -12.65 2.71
C MET A 57 -4.77 -12.60 2.55
N LEU A 58 -4.30 -11.72 1.67
CA LEU A 58 -2.87 -11.56 1.39
C LEU A 58 -2.11 -10.99 2.60
N GLU A 59 -2.69 -10.01 3.30
CA GLU A 59 -2.11 -9.45 4.54
C GLU A 59 -1.98 -10.52 5.62
N ALA A 60 -3.00 -11.36 5.80
CA ALA A 60 -2.95 -12.44 6.78
C ALA A 60 -1.84 -13.46 6.45
N ALA A 61 -1.72 -13.85 5.18
CA ALA A 61 -0.70 -14.80 4.73
C ALA A 61 0.72 -14.23 4.87
N LEU A 62 0.95 -12.99 4.41
CA LEU A 62 2.23 -12.27 4.60
C LEU A 62 2.59 -12.17 6.07
N THR A 63 1.63 -11.77 6.92
CA THR A 63 1.83 -11.65 8.38
C THR A 63 2.26 -12.99 8.98
N ALA A 64 1.59 -14.08 8.60
CA ALA A 64 1.96 -15.42 9.07
C ALA A 64 3.38 -15.79 8.62
N GLY A 65 3.74 -15.50 7.38
CA GLY A 65 5.09 -15.72 6.85
C GLY A 65 6.15 -14.97 7.64
N LEU A 66 6.02 -13.65 7.76
CA LEU A 66 6.94 -12.77 8.49
C LEU A 66 7.09 -13.19 9.96
N CYS A 67 5.97 -13.40 10.66
CA CYS A 67 5.99 -13.78 12.08
C CYS A 67 6.63 -15.16 12.29
N SER A 68 6.45 -16.11 11.36
CA SER A 68 7.01 -17.46 11.48
C SER A 68 8.52 -17.52 11.55
N VAL A 69 9.20 -16.50 11.01
CA VAL A 69 10.66 -16.37 11.01
C VAL A 69 11.18 -15.22 11.90
N GLY A 70 10.33 -14.74 12.83
CA GLY A 70 10.76 -13.85 13.92
C GLY A 70 10.56 -12.35 13.71
N CYS A 71 10.06 -11.91 12.53
CA CYS A 71 9.73 -10.50 12.31
C CYS A 71 8.40 -10.12 12.97
N ASN A 72 8.35 -8.94 13.58
CA ASN A 72 7.08 -8.32 13.94
C ASN A 72 6.41 -7.70 12.71
N VAL A 73 5.10 -7.58 12.74
CA VAL A 73 4.31 -6.90 11.72
C VAL A 73 3.56 -5.74 12.33
N LEU A 74 3.69 -4.55 11.75
CA LEU A 74 2.89 -3.37 12.06
C LEU A 74 1.85 -3.16 10.95
N SER A 75 0.62 -3.60 11.19
CA SER A 75 -0.49 -3.39 10.26
C SER A 75 -1.01 -1.97 10.36
N VAL A 76 -1.04 -1.24 9.25
CA VAL A 76 -1.54 0.14 9.16
C VAL A 76 -2.89 0.24 8.45
N GLY A 77 -3.45 -0.90 8.00
CA GLY A 77 -4.75 -0.96 7.33
C GLY A 77 -4.73 -0.37 5.92
N VAL A 78 -5.85 0.22 5.52
CA VAL A 78 -5.97 0.87 4.20
C VAL A 78 -5.27 2.22 4.23
N VAL A 79 -4.26 2.37 3.36
CA VAL A 79 -3.48 3.60 3.18
C VAL A 79 -2.98 3.71 1.73
N PRO A 80 -2.72 4.92 1.20
CA PRO A 80 -2.02 5.10 -0.07
C PRO A 80 -0.63 4.46 -0.11
N THR A 81 -0.16 4.05 -1.30
CA THR A 81 1.21 3.56 -1.50
C THR A 81 2.27 4.54 -0.97
N PRO A 82 2.20 5.86 -1.26
CA PRO A 82 3.17 6.81 -0.70
C PRO A 82 3.08 6.95 0.83
N ALA A 83 1.95 6.60 1.45
CA ALA A 83 1.86 6.56 2.91
C ALA A 83 2.72 5.42 3.49
N VAL A 84 2.78 4.25 2.84
CA VAL A 84 3.67 3.16 3.26
C VAL A 84 5.12 3.62 3.22
N ALA A 85 5.56 4.26 2.13
CA ALA A 85 6.91 4.78 1.97
C ALA A 85 7.29 5.81 3.06
N TYR A 86 6.36 6.69 3.43
CA TYR A 86 6.58 7.65 4.51
C TYR A 86 6.57 7.03 5.90
N LEU A 87 5.58 6.16 6.17
CA LEU A 87 5.34 5.61 7.50
C LEU A 87 6.40 4.57 7.90
N VAL A 88 7.02 3.88 6.94
CA VAL A 88 8.10 2.93 7.22
C VAL A 88 9.26 3.62 7.91
N ASP A 89 9.70 4.76 7.40
CA ASP A 89 10.76 5.58 8.00
C ASP A 89 10.29 6.23 9.31
N LYS A 90 9.10 6.85 9.30
CA LYS A 90 8.53 7.51 10.48
C LYS A 90 8.43 6.60 11.70
N TYR A 91 8.06 5.34 11.51
CA TYR A 91 7.90 4.37 12.61
C TYR A 91 9.16 3.53 12.87
N GLY A 92 10.25 3.78 12.14
CA GLY A 92 11.52 3.06 12.29
C GLY A 92 11.38 1.57 11.99
N CYS A 93 10.54 1.22 10.99
CA CYS A 93 10.40 -0.15 10.54
C CYS A 93 11.53 -0.50 9.56
N GLU A 94 12.01 -1.75 9.57
CA GLU A 94 13.08 -2.21 8.68
C GLU A 94 12.63 -2.30 7.22
N ALA A 95 11.34 -2.55 7.00
CA ALA A 95 10.75 -2.57 5.67
C ALA A 95 9.27 -2.21 5.70
N GLY A 96 8.75 -1.78 4.55
CA GLY A 96 7.33 -1.58 4.30
C GLY A 96 6.82 -2.52 3.21
N VAL A 97 5.59 -2.97 3.33
CA VAL A 97 4.90 -3.74 2.29
C VAL A 97 3.60 -3.04 1.94
N MET A 98 3.39 -2.81 0.64
CA MET A 98 2.10 -2.38 0.11
C MET A 98 1.44 -3.50 -0.65
N ILE A 99 0.20 -3.84 -0.27
CA ILE A 99 -0.65 -4.80 -0.95
C ILE A 99 -1.61 -4.04 -1.86
N SER A 100 -1.30 -4.01 -3.15
CA SER A 100 -2.09 -3.31 -4.17
C SER A 100 -1.67 -3.71 -5.58
N ALA A 101 -2.60 -3.64 -6.53
CA ALA A 101 -2.33 -3.71 -7.96
C ALA A 101 -2.60 -2.36 -8.67
N SER A 102 -2.53 -1.23 -7.94
CA SER A 102 -2.67 0.13 -8.45
C SER A 102 -3.98 0.31 -9.26
N HIS A 103 -3.89 0.61 -10.55
CA HIS A 103 -5.04 0.88 -11.43
C HIS A 103 -5.72 -0.36 -12.02
N ASN A 104 -5.23 -1.58 -11.73
CA ASN A 104 -5.84 -2.80 -12.23
C ASN A 104 -7.26 -3.02 -11.64
N PRO A 105 -8.13 -3.81 -12.31
CA PRO A 105 -9.41 -4.24 -11.75
C PRO A 105 -9.28 -5.00 -10.43
N CYS A 106 -10.38 -5.18 -9.71
CA CYS A 106 -10.39 -5.72 -8.34
C CYS A 106 -9.91 -7.17 -8.23
N GLU A 107 -9.96 -7.95 -9.32
CA GLU A 107 -9.49 -9.35 -9.37
C GLU A 107 -7.98 -9.45 -9.23
N TYR A 108 -7.25 -8.41 -9.61
CA TYR A 108 -5.79 -8.35 -9.47
C TYR A 108 -5.41 -7.85 -8.08
N ASN A 109 -4.24 -8.30 -7.61
CA ASN A 109 -3.55 -7.69 -6.47
C ASN A 109 -2.04 -7.78 -6.67
N GLY A 110 -1.28 -7.19 -5.77
CA GLY A 110 0.18 -7.17 -5.83
C GLY A 110 0.80 -6.98 -4.46
N ILE A 111 2.08 -7.28 -4.38
CA ILE A 111 2.90 -7.10 -3.18
C ILE A 111 4.15 -6.33 -3.60
N LYS A 112 4.27 -5.09 -3.12
CA LYS A 112 5.44 -4.23 -3.30
C LYS A 112 6.19 -4.13 -1.97
N ILE A 113 7.51 -4.25 -1.99
CA ILE A 113 8.35 -4.14 -0.80
C ILE A 113 9.18 -2.87 -0.87
N PHE A 114 9.22 -2.14 0.23
CA PHE A 114 10.00 -0.92 0.44
C PHE A 114 11.05 -1.17 1.52
N GLN A 115 12.22 -0.58 1.35
CA GLN A 115 13.25 -0.51 2.39
C GLN A 115 12.82 0.41 3.54
N GLY A 116 13.49 0.34 4.67
CA GLY A 116 13.23 1.18 5.83
C GLY A 116 13.34 2.69 5.58
N ASN A 117 14.04 3.09 4.51
CA ASN A 117 14.14 4.49 4.06
C ASN A 117 12.99 4.93 3.12
N GLY A 118 12.01 4.07 2.87
CA GLY A 118 10.86 4.35 2.02
C GLY A 118 11.06 4.18 0.51
N TYR A 119 12.26 3.80 0.05
CA TYR A 119 12.49 3.48 -1.35
C TYR A 119 12.10 2.05 -1.69
N LYS A 120 11.85 1.77 -2.99
CA LYS A 120 11.63 0.41 -3.48
C LYS A 120 12.79 -0.49 -3.05
N LEU A 121 12.50 -1.76 -2.73
CA LEU A 121 13.52 -2.75 -2.44
C LEU A 121 14.48 -2.90 -3.63
N ASP A 122 15.77 -3.02 -3.36
CA ASP A 122 16.79 -3.19 -4.40
C ASP A 122 16.59 -4.50 -5.16
N ASP A 123 16.84 -4.48 -6.46
CA ASP A 123 16.66 -5.64 -7.34
C ASP A 123 17.51 -6.85 -6.89
N ASP A 124 18.67 -6.63 -6.30
CA ASP A 124 19.50 -7.71 -5.75
C ASP A 124 18.82 -8.41 -4.58
N LEU A 125 18.15 -7.66 -3.70
CA LEU A 125 17.39 -8.24 -2.57
C LEU A 125 16.10 -8.92 -3.06
N GLU A 126 15.43 -8.38 -4.09
CA GLU A 126 14.30 -9.07 -4.75
C GLU A 126 14.75 -10.40 -5.35
N ASN A 127 15.92 -10.46 -6.01
CA ASN A 127 16.51 -11.70 -6.54
C ASN A 127 16.85 -12.72 -5.44
N GLU A 128 17.35 -12.29 -4.27
CA GLU A 128 17.57 -13.18 -3.13
C GLU A 128 16.25 -13.78 -2.62
N ILE A 129 15.21 -12.97 -2.50
CA ILE A 129 13.86 -13.42 -2.13
C ILE A 129 13.36 -14.48 -3.12
N GLU A 130 13.50 -14.22 -4.44
CA GLU A 130 13.12 -15.17 -5.49
C GLU A 130 13.88 -16.49 -5.37
N ALA A 131 15.19 -16.44 -5.12
CA ALA A 131 16.01 -17.64 -5.00
C ALA A 131 15.58 -18.51 -3.79
N ILE A 132 15.21 -17.89 -2.67
CA ILE A 132 14.68 -18.61 -1.51
C ILE A 132 13.36 -19.31 -1.85
N ILE A 133 12.47 -18.62 -2.59
CA ILE A 133 11.12 -19.15 -2.90
C ILE A 133 11.19 -20.22 -3.98
N LEU A 134 11.91 -19.97 -5.08
CA LEU A 134 11.85 -20.78 -6.28
C LEU A 134 12.92 -21.88 -6.34
N ASP A 135 14.08 -21.63 -5.76
CA ASP A 135 15.23 -22.54 -5.83
C ASP A 135 15.55 -23.21 -4.48
N ASN A 136 14.80 -22.88 -3.41
CA ASN A 136 15.10 -23.31 -2.04
C ASN A 136 16.54 -22.99 -1.64
N ALA A 137 17.02 -21.80 -1.99
CA ALA A 137 18.42 -21.40 -1.80
C ALA A 137 18.84 -21.38 -0.33
N GLU A 138 17.89 -21.20 0.59
CA GLU A 138 18.12 -21.23 2.04
C GLU A 138 17.02 -22.02 2.75
N GLU A 139 17.42 -22.71 3.83
CA GLU A 139 16.45 -23.39 4.70
C GLU A 139 15.72 -22.40 5.59
N ILE A 140 14.37 -22.48 5.61
CA ILE A 140 13.52 -21.61 6.41
C ILE A 140 13.61 -22.06 7.87
N PRO A 141 14.03 -21.18 8.81
CA PRO A 141 14.18 -21.53 10.21
C PRO A 141 12.83 -21.84 10.86
N VAL A 142 12.80 -22.85 11.71
CA VAL A 142 11.63 -23.18 12.53
C VAL A 142 11.78 -22.54 13.91
N LEU A 143 11.07 -21.45 14.16
CA LEU A 143 11.07 -20.75 15.42
C LEU A 143 9.87 -21.15 16.29
N THR A 144 10.06 -21.13 17.62
CA THR A 144 9.03 -21.50 18.60
C THR A 144 8.96 -20.54 19.77
N GLY A 145 7.83 -20.55 20.47
CA GLY A 145 7.64 -19.78 21.71
C GLY A 145 7.82 -18.28 21.49
N GLY A 146 8.59 -17.64 22.33
CA GLY A 146 8.84 -16.20 22.26
C GLY A 146 9.70 -15.72 21.09
N ASN A 147 10.24 -16.62 20.27
CA ASN A 147 11.04 -16.28 19.10
C ASN A 147 10.21 -16.00 17.85
N VAL A 148 8.93 -16.38 17.81
CA VAL A 148 8.02 -15.95 16.73
C VAL A 148 7.70 -14.47 16.83
N GLY A 149 7.42 -13.83 15.69
CA GLY A 149 7.01 -12.43 15.64
C GLY A 149 5.57 -12.21 16.12
N ASN A 150 5.21 -10.94 16.32
CA ASN A 150 3.87 -10.54 16.72
C ASN A 150 3.26 -9.57 15.70
N ARG A 151 1.93 -9.61 15.55
CA ARG A 151 1.19 -8.59 14.81
C ARG A 151 0.75 -7.47 15.74
N LEU A 152 1.07 -6.25 15.36
CA LEU A 152 0.65 -4.99 16.00
C LEU A 152 -0.26 -4.22 15.06
N TYR A 153 -1.10 -3.34 15.60
CA TYR A 153 -1.99 -2.49 14.82
C TYR A 153 -1.71 -1.02 15.11
N CYS A 154 -1.46 -0.23 14.07
CA CYS A 154 -1.33 1.21 14.16
C CYS A 154 -2.67 1.89 13.81
N LYS A 155 -3.28 2.56 14.79
CA LYS A 155 -4.56 3.27 14.60
C LYS A 155 -4.39 4.70 14.11
N THR A 156 -3.18 5.24 14.16
CA THR A 156 -2.89 6.65 13.83
C THR A 156 -2.26 6.82 12.45
N ALA A 157 -2.00 5.75 11.71
CA ALA A 157 -1.29 5.76 10.44
C ALA A 157 -1.85 6.77 9.43
N VAL A 158 -3.17 6.75 9.20
CA VAL A 158 -3.85 7.68 8.29
C VAL A 158 -3.69 9.12 8.78
N SER A 159 -3.98 9.40 10.05
CA SER A 159 -3.86 10.77 10.59
C SER A 159 -2.43 11.28 10.60
N ASP A 160 -1.45 10.40 10.81
CA ASP A 160 -0.03 10.76 10.76
C ASP A 160 0.41 11.09 9.32
N TYR A 161 -0.10 10.36 8.33
CA TYR A 161 0.14 10.66 6.92
C TYR A 161 -0.53 11.96 6.48
N VAL A 162 -1.80 12.18 6.87
CA VAL A 162 -2.52 13.44 6.61
C VAL A 162 -1.75 14.65 7.17
N LYS A 163 -1.32 14.57 8.44
CA LYS A 163 -0.52 15.64 9.07
C LYS A 163 0.77 15.90 8.31
N HIS A 164 1.44 14.83 7.86
CA HIS A 164 2.65 14.97 7.06
C HIS A 164 2.37 15.73 5.77
N LEU A 165 1.39 15.28 4.96
CA LEU A 165 1.09 15.94 3.69
C LEU A 165 0.68 17.39 3.87
N VAL A 166 -0.17 17.70 4.85
CA VAL A 166 -0.53 19.09 5.15
C VAL A 166 0.69 19.93 5.53
N SER A 167 1.68 19.35 6.19
CA SER A 167 2.91 20.05 6.58
C SER A 167 3.94 20.25 5.46
N THR A 168 3.77 19.59 4.31
CA THR A 168 4.70 19.72 3.16
C THR A 168 4.49 20.97 2.33
N THR A 169 3.41 21.72 2.58
CA THR A 169 3.08 22.92 1.82
C THR A 169 2.50 24.03 2.70
N ASP A 170 2.86 25.26 2.40
CA ASP A 170 2.23 26.47 2.96
C ASP A 170 1.09 27.00 2.07
N VAL A 171 0.82 26.36 0.92
CA VAL A 171 -0.24 26.75 -0.01
C VAL A 171 -1.60 26.43 0.57
N ARG A 172 -2.49 27.44 0.51
CA ARG A 172 -3.89 27.31 0.96
C ARG A 172 -4.81 27.23 -0.25
N PHE A 173 -5.86 26.46 -0.11
CA PHE A 173 -6.93 26.31 -1.10
C PHE A 173 -8.23 27.00 -0.67
N ASP A 174 -8.12 28.04 0.19
CA ASP A 174 -9.28 28.79 0.68
C ASP A 174 -10.09 29.38 -0.47
N GLY A 175 -11.38 29.10 -0.48
CA GLY A 175 -12.30 29.56 -1.53
C GLY A 175 -12.44 28.62 -2.73
N LEU A 176 -11.55 27.65 -2.91
CA LEU A 176 -11.64 26.67 -3.99
C LEU A 176 -12.66 25.56 -3.65
N SER A 177 -13.44 25.18 -4.66
CA SER A 177 -14.35 24.04 -4.62
C SER A 177 -13.77 22.94 -5.52
N ILE A 178 -13.39 21.80 -4.94
CA ILE A 178 -12.64 20.72 -5.60
C ILE A 178 -13.45 19.43 -5.55
N ALA A 179 -13.59 18.75 -6.70
CA ALA A 179 -14.07 17.38 -6.73
C ALA A 179 -12.91 16.41 -6.58
N LEU A 180 -13.06 15.39 -5.73
CA LEU A 180 -12.07 14.36 -5.48
C LEU A 180 -12.64 13.00 -5.86
N ASP A 181 -12.13 12.39 -6.93
CA ASP A 181 -12.45 11.02 -7.33
C ASP A 181 -11.39 10.08 -6.74
N CYS A 182 -11.80 9.32 -5.73
CA CYS A 182 -10.91 8.41 -4.99
C CYS A 182 -10.79 7.02 -5.62
N ALA A 183 -11.35 6.77 -6.79
CA ALA A 183 -11.35 5.47 -7.47
C ALA A 183 -11.88 4.30 -6.60
N ASN A 184 -12.68 4.55 -5.57
CA ASN A 184 -13.01 3.61 -4.49
C ASN A 184 -11.75 2.92 -3.91
N GLY A 185 -10.61 3.57 -4.00
CA GLY A 185 -9.29 3.11 -3.58
C GLY A 185 -8.82 3.73 -2.26
N SER A 186 -7.52 3.66 -2.03
CA SER A 186 -6.89 4.09 -0.79
C SER A 186 -6.92 5.60 -0.54
N ALA A 187 -7.15 6.44 -1.57
CA ALA A 187 -7.37 7.88 -1.39
C ALA A 187 -8.62 8.18 -0.55
N SER A 188 -9.63 7.29 -0.53
CA SER A 188 -10.90 7.47 0.20
C SER A 188 -10.70 7.71 1.70
N VAL A 189 -9.64 7.17 2.30
CA VAL A 189 -9.39 7.30 3.75
C VAL A 189 -8.72 8.62 4.15
N CYS A 190 -8.15 9.39 3.22
CA CYS A 190 -7.33 10.56 3.58
C CYS A 190 -7.55 11.81 2.70
N ALA A 191 -7.94 11.67 1.43
CA ALA A 191 -7.97 12.80 0.49
C ALA A 191 -8.85 13.96 0.97
N LYS A 192 -10.08 13.68 1.43
CA LYS A 192 -10.97 14.72 1.97
C LYS A 192 -10.32 15.51 3.09
N GLU A 193 -9.75 14.82 4.08
CA GLU A 193 -9.15 15.45 5.25
C GLU A 193 -7.95 16.32 4.87
N ILE A 194 -7.10 15.86 3.93
CA ILE A 194 -5.95 16.62 3.43
C ILE A 194 -6.40 17.95 2.82
N PHE A 195 -7.28 17.91 1.81
CA PHE A 195 -7.68 19.11 1.08
C PHE A 195 -8.54 20.06 1.93
N THR A 196 -9.41 19.54 2.81
CA THR A 196 -10.17 20.40 3.74
C THR A 196 -9.27 21.05 4.78
N SER A 197 -8.24 20.37 5.27
CA SER A 197 -7.24 20.97 6.17
C SER A 197 -6.46 22.11 5.51
N LEU A 198 -6.28 22.05 4.19
CA LEU A 198 -5.67 23.11 3.39
C LEU A 198 -6.66 24.22 2.97
N GLY A 199 -7.96 24.12 3.33
CA GLY A 199 -8.96 25.15 3.13
C GLY A 199 -9.94 24.91 1.98
N ALA A 200 -9.81 23.84 1.21
CA ALA A 200 -10.71 23.55 0.10
C ALA A 200 -12.10 23.11 0.56
N LYS A 201 -13.12 23.40 -0.25
CA LYS A 201 -14.42 22.74 -0.18
C LYS A 201 -14.38 21.51 -1.07
N CYS A 202 -14.47 20.32 -0.47
CA CYS A 202 -14.31 19.05 -1.18
C CYS A 202 -15.69 18.39 -1.44
N LEU A 203 -15.90 17.98 -2.70
CA LEU A 203 -16.98 17.08 -3.09
C LEU A 203 -16.35 15.74 -3.47
N MET A 204 -16.88 14.66 -2.91
CA MET A 204 -16.31 13.33 -3.06
C MET A 204 -17.04 12.54 -4.15
N LEU A 205 -16.27 11.81 -4.97
CA LEU A 205 -16.74 10.80 -5.90
C LEU A 205 -15.96 9.51 -5.63
N SER A 206 -16.60 8.37 -5.85
CA SER A 206 -15.98 7.04 -5.73
C SER A 206 -15.18 6.89 -4.43
N ASP A 207 -15.79 7.24 -3.29
CA ASP A 207 -15.19 7.25 -1.95
C ASP A 207 -15.82 6.24 -0.98
N THR A 208 -16.60 5.29 -1.53
CA THR A 208 -17.32 4.25 -0.77
C THR A 208 -16.90 2.85 -1.23
N PRO A 209 -15.66 2.43 -0.90
CA PRO A 209 -15.14 1.13 -1.33
C PRO A 209 -15.94 -0.03 -0.70
N ASP A 210 -16.25 -1.04 -1.52
CA ASP A 210 -16.91 -2.28 -1.09
C ASP A 210 -16.03 -3.53 -1.24
N GLY A 211 -14.78 -3.33 -1.67
CA GLY A 211 -13.80 -4.39 -1.90
C GLY A 211 -13.76 -4.89 -3.35
N THR A 212 -14.75 -4.55 -4.16
CA THR A 212 -14.87 -5.01 -5.55
C THR A 212 -14.98 -3.88 -6.57
N ASN A 213 -15.31 -2.67 -6.13
CA ASN A 213 -15.57 -1.52 -6.99
C ASN A 213 -14.35 -0.59 -7.20
N ILE A 214 -13.16 -0.99 -6.77
CA ILE A 214 -11.92 -0.20 -6.98
C ILE A 214 -11.63 -0.05 -8.47
N ASN A 215 -11.36 1.18 -8.94
CA ASN A 215 -11.10 1.55 -10.34
C ASN A 215 -12.23 1.20 -11.34
N ASP A 216 -13.40 0.77 -10.88
CA ASP A 216 -14.49 0.41 -11.79
C ASP A 216 -15.14 1.68 -12.36
N LYS A 217 -14.77 2.04 -13.59
CA LYS A 217 -15.23 3.22 -14.34
C LYS A 217 -15.06 4.54 -13.58
N CYS A 218 -14.02 4.66 -12.77
CA CYS A 218 -13.71 5.84 -11.98
C CYS A 218 -12.20 6.04 -11.83
N GLY A 219 -11.80 7.13 -11.20
CA GLY A 219 -10.42 7.46 -10.93
C GLY A 219 -9.63 7.92 -12.16
N SER A 220 -8.31 7.92 -12.04
CA SER A 220 -7.40 8.53 -13.03
C SER A 220 -7.40 7.86 -14.40
N THR A 221 -7.85 6.62 -14.51
CA THR A 221 -7.98 5.90 -15.79
C THR A 221 -9.34 6.10 -16.48
N HIS A 222 -10.32 6.64 -15.78
CA HIS A 222 -11.69 6.93 -16.26
C HIS A 222 -12.19 8.29 -15.73
N PRO A 223 -11.58 9.42 -16.17
CA PRO A 223 -11.88 10.74 -15.63
C PRO A 223 -13.18 11.37 -16.18
N GLU A 224 -13.89 10.71 -17.10
CA GLU A 224 -15.01 11.29 -17.84
C GLU A 224 -16.16 11.73 -16.93
N GLU A 225 -16.44 10.96 -15.87
CA GLU A 225 -17.47 11.32 -14.89
C GLU A 225 -17.04 12.53 -14.06
N LEU A 226 -15.81 12.56 -13.59
CA LEU A 226 -15.25 13.69 -12.87
C LEU A 226 -15.26 14.97 -13.71
N MET A 227 -14.83 14.90 -14.99
CA MET A 227 -14.85 16.04 -15.93
C MET A 227 -16.27 16.63 -16.08
N ARG A 228 -17.26 15.76 -16.26
CA ARG A 228 -18.67 16.17 -16.34
C ARG A 228 -19.15 16.80 -15.04
N PHE A 229 -18.85 16.16 -13.91
CA PHE A 229 -19.24 16.64 -12.58
C PHE A 229 -18.67 18.02 -12.25
N VAL A 230 -17.39 18.24 -12.52
CA VAL A 230 -16.72 19.55 -12.35
C VAL A 230 -17.41 20.64 -13.15
N LYS A 231 -17.72 20.35 -14.42
CA LYS A 231 -18.40 21.29 -15.31
C LYS A 231 -19.84 21.60 -14.86
N ASP A 232 -20.62 20.55 -14.57
CA ASP A 232 -22.05 20.69 -14.24
C ASP A 232 -22.25 21.37 -12.89
N ALA A 233 -21.36 21.12 -11.93
CA ALA A 233 -21.39 21.74 -10.60
C ALA A 233 -20.61 23.08 -10.54
N SER A 234 -20.03 23.54 -11.67
CA SER A 234 -19.20 24.77 -11.75
C SER A 234 -18.13 24.82 -10.66
N LEU A 235 -17.37 23.73 -10.51
CA LEU A 235 -16.25 23.62 -9.57
C LEU A 235 -14.99 24.19 -10.20
N ASP A 236 -14.02 24.55 -9.36
CA ASP A 236 -12.75 25.13 -9.80
C ASP A 236 -11.84 24.07 -10.42
N MET A 237 -11.88 22.81 -9.93
CA MET A 237 -11.09 21.69 -10.46
C MET A 237 -11.63 20.34 -9.98
N GLY A 238 -11.17 19.28 -10.63
CA GLY A 238 -11.31 17.91 -10.17
C GLY A 238 -9.96 17.20 -10.10
N LEU A 239 -9.79 16.30 -9.14
CA LEU A 239 -8.60 15.49 -8.95
C LEU A 239 -9.02 14.02 -8.91
N ALA A 240 -8.52 13.22 -9.87
CA ALA A 240 -8.76 11.77 -9.94
C ALA A 240 -7.52 11.01 -9.52
N PHE A 241 -7.66 10.12 -8.55
CA PHE A 241 -6.60 9.22 -8.09
C PHE A 241 -6.74 7.85 -8.75
N ASP A 242 -5.69 7.04 -8.73
CA ASP A 242 -5.81 5.61 -8.99
C ASP A 242 -5.97 4.83 -7.67
N GLY A 243 -6.15 3.51 -7.75
CA GLY A 243 -6.56 2.70 -6.60
C GLY A 243 -5.61 2.75 -5.40
N ASP A 244 -4.30 2.93 -5.60
CA ASP A 244 -3.31 3.06 -4.52
C ASP A 244 -2.78 4.49 -4.34
N ALA A 245 -3.37 5.44 -5.08
CA ALA A 245 -3.16 6.88 -4.96
C ALA A 245 -1.67 7.32 -5.05
N ASP A 246 -0.88 6.63 -5.88
CA ASP A 246 0.48 7.05 -6.24
C ASP A 246 0.48 7.91 -7.52
N ARG A 247 -0.65 8.03 -8.19
CA ARG A 247 -0.90 8.86 -9.38
C ARG A 247 -2.16 9.69 -9.23
N MET A 248 -2.11 10.91 -9.78
CA MET A 248 -3.24 11.85 -9.80
C MET A 248 -3.34 12.50 -11.17
N LEU A 249 -4.57 12.65 -11.67
CA LEU A 249 -4.92 13.43 -12.84
C LEU A 249 -5.79 14.61 -12.42
N ALA A 250 -5.46 15.81 -12.89
CA ALA A 250 -6.28 17.02 -12.68
C ALA A 250 -7.16 17.31 -13.91
N VAL A 251 -8.39 17.73 -13.69
CA VAL A 251 -9.36 18.16 -14.71
C VAL A 251 -9.97 19.51 -14.34
#